data_8db449e9e66ff9c46c4b3a918e73d2c8
#
_entry.id   8db449e9e66ff9c46c4b3a918e73d2c8
#
_cell.length_a   1.000
_cell.length_b   1.000
_cell.length_c   1.000
_cell.angle_alpha   90.00
_cell.angle_beta   90.00
_cell.angle_gamma   90.00
#
_symmetry.space_group_name_H-M   'P 1'
#
loop_
_entity.id
_entity.type
_entity.pdbx_description
1 polymer ?
#
loop_
_entity_poly.entity_id
_entity_poly.type
_entity_poly.pdbx_seq_one_letter_code
_entity_poly.pdbx_strand_id
1 'polypeptide(L)'
;MNAYIEQIDYTQSHIQQWKSYDFDQALELAKIREKQAANNNILGPLHGIPVGIKDIIHVEGFKTEFNSKAFKEVESSKYDSEIVLALKSAGAIILGKTHTTEFAFYDPSPARNPYNREYTPGGSSSGSGSSVASGTVPLSIGTQ
;
A
#
# COMPACT_ATOMS: atom_id res chain seq x y z
N MET A 1 6.63 5.37 11.53
CA MET A 1 6.30 5.82 10.16
C MET A 1 7.56 6.25 9.40
N ASN A 2 8.40 7.16 9.91
CA ASN A 2 9.58 7.68 9.20
C ASN A 2 10.49 6.58 8.62
N ALA A 3 10.82 5.55 9.39
CA ALA A 3 11.67 4.46 8.90
C ALA A 3 11.08 3.72 7.67
N TYR A 4 9.75 3.60 7.58
CA TYR A 4 9.10 3.02 6.40
C TYR A 4 9.18 3.95 5.18
N ILE A 5 9.03 5.26 5.38
CA ILE A 5 9.18 6.27 4.32
C ILE A 5 10.61 6.25 3.78
N GLU A 6 11.61 6.28 4.66
CA GLU A 6 13.03 6.18 4.27
C GLU A 6 13.32 4.89 3.49
N GLN A 7 12.72 3.77 3.91
CA GLN A 7 12.87 2.50 3.22
C GLN A 7 12.19 2.49 1.85
N ILE A 8 11.03 3.17 1.71
CA ILE A 8 10.36 3.35 0.41
C ILE A 8 11.25 4.20 -0.51
N ASP A 9 11.74 5.34 -0.05
CA ASP A 9 12.61 6.23 -0.82
C ASP A 9 13.87 5.51 -1.31
N TYR A 10 14.45 4.66 -0.46
CA TYR A 10 15.62 3.85 -0.82
C TYR A 10 15.29 2.77 -1.86
N THR A 11 14.15 2.09 -1.77
CA THR A 11 13.85 0.89 -2.58
C THR A 11 13.02 1.17 -3.82
N GLN A 12 12.16 2.20 -3.83
CA GLN A 12 11.16 2.42 -4.88
C GLN A 12 11.77 2.60 -6.27
N SER A 13 12.95 3.23 -6.38
CA SER A 13 13.62 3.45 -7.68
C SER A 13 14.02 2.16 -8.40
N HIS A 14 14.18 1.05 -7.68
CA HIS A 14 14.69 -0.21 -8.25
C HIS A 14 13.84 -1.45 -7.94
N ILE A 15 12.93 -1.39 -6.97
CA ILE A 15 11.97 -2.46 -6.69
C ILE A 15 10.58 -2.14 -7.25
N GLN A 16 10.19 -0.86 -7.27
CA GLN A 16 8.91 -0.38 -7.81
C GLN A 16 7.70 -1.11 -7.22
N GLN A 17 7.69 -1.30 -5.90
CA GLN A 17 6.62 -2.01 -5.21
C GLN A 17 5.34 -1.18 -5.07
N TRP A 18 5.48 0.16 -5.01
CA TRP A 18 4.37 1.09 -4.83
C TRP A 18 3.94 1.70 -6.15
N LYS A 19 2.62 1.73 -6.38
CA LYS A 19 1.99 2.45 -7.49
C LYS A 19 1.80 3.93 -7.16
N SER A 20 1.34 4.19 -5.93
CA SER A 20 1.19 5.53 -5.35
C SER A 20 1.20 5.46 -3.83
N TYR A 21 1.59 6.54 -3.19
CA TYR A 21 1.61 6.70 -1.74
C TYR A 21 1.40 8.16 -1.36
N ASP A 22 0.94 8.39 -0.13
CA ASP A 22 0.78 9.73 0.45
C ASP A 22 1.47 9.78 1.81
N PHE A 23 2.71 10.26 1.82
CA PHE A 23 3.53 10.35 3.03
C PHE A 23 3.02 11.40 4.00
N ASP A 24 2.50 12.52 3.51
CA ASP A 24 2.02 13.61 4.36
C ASP A 24 0.79 13.16 5.15
N GLN A 25 -0.19 12.55 4.47
CA GLN A 25 -1.36 11.95 5.10
C GLN A 25 -0.96 10.86 6.11
N ALA A 26 -0.05 9.97 5.72
CA ALA A 26 0.39 8.87 6.59
C ALA A 26 1.09 9.37 7.86
N LEU A 27 1.93 10.41 7.75
CA LEU A 27 2.60 11.03 8.89
C LEU A 27 1.62 11.75 9.82
N GLU A 28 0.65 12.46 9.27
CA GLU A 28 -0.41 13.11 10.05
C GLU A 28 -1.22 12.08 10.83
N LEU A 29 -1.69 11.03 10.16
CA LEU A 29 -2.41 9.94 10.82
C LEU A 29 -1.56 9.24 11.88
N ALA A 30 -0.26 9.03 11.64
CA ALA A 30 0.64 8.44 12.62
C ALA A 30 0.72 9.29 13.90
N LYS A 31 0.84 10.62 13.79
CA LYS A 31 0.81 11.54 14.93
C LYS A 31 -0.52 11.49 15.70
N ILE A 32 -1.63 11.35 14.98
CA ILE A 32 -2.96 11.19 15.61
C ILE A 32 -3.01 9.87 16.39
N ARG A 33 -2.56 8.76 15.80
CA ARG A 33 -2.53 7.44 16.46
C ARG A 33 -1.62 7.44 17.69
N GLU A 34 -0.45 8.07 17.61
CA GLU A 34 0.47 8.23 18.75
C GLU A 34 -0.22 8.95 19.92
N LYS A 35 -0.88 10.08 19.65
CA LYS A 35 -1.63 10.82 20.68
C LYS A 35 -2.78 10.00 21.28
N GLN A 36 -3.48 9.24 20.45
CA GLN A 36 -4.55 8.35 20.91
C GLN A 36 -3.99 7.25 21.82
N ALA A 37 -2.87 6.63 21.44
CA ALA A 37 -2.20 5.61 22.25
C ALA A 37 -1.72 6.16 23.60
N ALA A 38 -1.13 7.36 23.61
CA ALA A 38 -0.71 8.03 24.85
C ALA A 38 -1.87 8.32 25.82
N ASN A 39 -3.09 8.45 25.31
CA ASN A 39 -4.32 8.65 26.08
C ASN A 39 -5.10 7.33 26.32
N ASN A 40 -4.49 6.16 26.11
CA ASN A 40 -5.12 4.84 26.22
C ASN A 40 -6.36 4.67 25.29
N ASN A 41 -6.44 5.40 24.19
CA ASN A 41 -7.51 5.32 23.20
C ASN A 41 -7.05 4.51 21.97
N ILE A 42 -6.85 3.21 22.15
CA ILE A 42 -6.46 2.27 21.09
C ILE A 42 -7.70 1.88 20.29
N LEU A 43 -7.70 2.08 18.97
CA LEU A 43 -8.84 1.76 18.10
C LEU A 43 -9.00 0.25 17.88
N GLY A 44 -7.89 -0.49 17.80
CA GLY A 44 -7.92 -1.92 17.54
C GLY A 44 -6.53 -2.52 17.35
N PRO A 45 -6.44 -3.78 16.91
CA PRO A 45 -5.19 -4.54 16.84
C PRO A 45 -4.18 -4.01 15.81
N LEU A 46 -4.63 -3.17 14.87
CA LEU A 46 -3.77 -2.57 13.86
C LEU A 46 -3.47 -1.09 14.13
N HIS A 47 -3.68 -0.63 15.35
CA HIS A 47 -3.52 0.78 15.71
C HIS A 47 -2.11 1.32 15.37
N GLY A 48 -2.05 2.25 14.42
CA GLY A 48 -0.81 2.87 13.96
C GLY A 48 0.04 2.03 13.00
N ILE A 49 -0.42 0.85 12.61
CA ILE A 49 0.28 -0.03 11.66
C ILE A 49 0.10 0.48 10.22
N PRO A 50 1.18 0.78 9.47
CA PRO A 50 1.08 1.12 8.07
C PRO A 50 0.75 -0.11 7.21
N VAL A 51 -0.13 0.08 6.23
CA VAL A 51 -0.63 -1.00 5.36
C VAL A 51 -0.60 -0.57 3.91
N GLY A 52 -0.09 -1.45 3.04
CA GLY A 52 -0.19 -1.32 1.59
C GLY A 52 -1.46 -1.98 1.05
N ILE A 53 -2.07 -1.38 0.02
CA ILE A 53 -3.30 -1.88 -0.58
C ILE A 53 -3.09 -2.15 -2.07
N LYS A 54 -3.35 -3.36 -2.53
CA LYS A 54 -3.25 -3.74 -3.94
C LYS A 54 -4.10 -2.83 -4.84
N ASP A 55 -3.56 -2.42 -5.99
CA ASP A 55 -4.18 -1.46 -6.90
C ASP A 55 -5.34 -2.03 -7.76
N ILE A 56 -6.15 -2.88 -7.17
CA ILE A 56 -7.50 -3.26 -7.65
C ILE A 56 -8.56 -2.99 -6.58
N ILE A 57 -8.15 -2.54 -5.39
CA ILE A 57 -8.99 -2.28 -4.23
C ILE A 57 -9.12 -0.77 -4.08
N HIS A 58 -10.36 -0.26 -4.02
CA HIS A 58 -10.61 1.17 -3.87
C HIS A 58 -10.22 1.67 -2.48
N VAL A 59 -9.48 2.76 -2.48
CA VAL A 59 -9.10 3.54 -1.30
C VAL A 59 -9.45 4.99 -1.58
N GLU A 60 -10.22 5.61 -0.71
CA GLU A 60 -10.59 7.02 -0.83
C GLU A 60 -9.33 7.91 -0.95
N GLY A 61 -9.37 8.84 -1.92
CA GLY A 61 -8.25 9.72 -2.23
C GLY A 61 -7.21 9.15 -3.19
N PHE A 62 -7.17 7.83 -3.41
CA PHE A 62 -6.24 7.19 -4.35
C PHE A 62 -6.92 6.77 -5.65
N LYS A 63 -6.19 6.84 -6.75
CA LYS A 63 -6.61 6.22 -8.01
C LYS A 63 -6.57 4.69 -7.89
N THR A 64 -7.44 4.01 -8.65
CA THR A 64 -7.37 2.55 -8.85
C THR A 64 -7.25 2.31 -10.35
N GLU A 65 -6.02 2.05 -10.80
CA GLU A 65 -5.65 2.03 -12.23
C GLU A 65 -5.51 0.60 -12.78
N PHE A 66 -5.60 -0.43 -11.92
CA PHE A 66 -5.49 -1.85 -12.30
C PHE A 66 -4.19 -2.18 -13.07
N ASN A 67 -3.14 -1.36 -12.92
CA ASN A 67 -1.92 -1.40 -13.74
C ASN A 67 -2.20 -1.31 -15.26
N SER A 68 -3.32 -0.72 -15.69
CA SER A 68 -3.70 -0.63 -17.09
C SER A 68 -3.59 0.81 -17.62
N LYS A 69 -3.06 0.95 -18.83
CA LYS A 69 -2.99 2.24 -19.53
C LYS A 69 -4.37 2.83 -19.79
N ALA A 70 -5.40 2.00 -19.93
CA ALA A 70 -6.78 2.45 -20.16
C ALA A 70 -7.37 3.22 -18.97
N PHE A 71 -6.83 3.00 -17.76
CA PHE A 71 -7.29 3.62 -16.50
C PHE A 71 -6.35 4.70 -15.96
N LYS A 72 -5.35 5.11 -16.75
CA LYS A 72 -4.36 6.12 -16.30
C LYS A 72 -4.98 7.45 -15.90
N GLU A 73 -6.05 7.86 -16.58
CA GLU A 73 -6.74 9.14 -16.35
C GLU A 73 -7.99 8.99 -15.44
N VAL A 74 -8.14 7.85 -14.74
CA VAL A 74 -9.25 7.67 -13.80
C VAL A 74 -9.15 8.68 -12.64
N GLU A 75 -10.28 9.14 -12.15
CA GLU A 75 -10.35 9.95 -10.94
C GLU A 75 -10.00 9.12 -9.69
N SER A 76 -9.52 9.81 -8.66
CA SER A 76 -9.35 9.20 -7.34
C SER A 76 -10.69 8.69 -6.79
N SER A 77 -10.66 7.56 -6.13
CA SER A 77 -11.86 6.98 -5.50
C SER A 77 -12.45 7.93 -4.47
N LYS A 78 -13.76 8.04 -4.45
CA LYS A 78 -14.54 8.84 -3.49
C LYS A 78 -14.99 8.01 -2.28
N TYR A 79 -14.59 6.74 -2.21
CA TYR A 79 -14.97 5.82 -1.14
C TYR A 79 -13.88 4.77 -0.90
N ASP A 80 -13.89 4.23 0.30
CA ASP A 80 -13.12 3.04 0.68
C ASP A 80 -13.92 1.77 0.40
N SER A 81 -13.26 0.71 -0.04
CA SER A 81 -13.85 -0.64 -0.05
C SER A 81 -14.02 -1.18 1.38
N GLU A 82 -14.89 -2.18 1.55
CA GLU A 82 -15.21 -2.80 2.86
C GLU A 82 -13.95 -3.23 3.63
N ILE A 83 -12.97 -3.83 2.94
CA ILE A 83 -11.73 -4.25 3.60
C ILE A 83 -10.91 -3.06 4.09
N VAL A 84 -10.90 -1.94 3.35
CA VAL A 84 -10.17 -0.72 3.75
C VAL A 84 -10.86 -0.06 4.94
N LEU A 85 -12.21 -0.03 4.95
CA LEU A 85 -12.99 0.43 6.11
C LEU A 85 -12.68 -0.40 7.35
N ALA A 86 -12.64 -1.73 7.22
CA ALA A 86 -12.30 -2.63 8.32
C ALA A 86 -10.87 -2.38 8.85
N LEU A 87 -9.88 -2.20 7.97
CA LEU A 87 -8.51 -1.88 8.35
C LEU A 87 -8.41 -0.54 9.09
N LYS A 88 -9.03 0.51 8.56
CA LYS A 88 -9.08 1.83 9.20
C LYS A 88 -9.77 1.77 10.57
N SER A 89 -10.87 1.02 10.69
CA SER A 89 -11.59 0.81 11.95
C SER A 89 -10.72 0.08 12.98
N ALA A 90 -9.87 -0.85 12.54
CA ALA A 90 -8.88 -1.51 13.41
C ALA A 90 -7.68 -0.63 13.77
N GLY A 91 -7.63 0.60 13.26
CA GLY A 91 -6.60 1.60 13.56
C GLY A 91 -5.45 1.66 12.57
N ALA A 92 -5.47 0.88 11.48
CA ALA A 92 -4.43 0.89 10.46
C ALA A 92 -4.30 2.25 9.75
N ILE A 93 -3.12 2.50 9.22
CA ILE A 93 -2.81 3.67 8.39
C ILE A 93 -2.57 3.18 6.96
N ILE A 94 -3.45 3.53 6.04
CA ILE A 94 -3.25 3.18 4.63
C ILE A 94 -2.15 4.09 4.07
N LEU A 95 -1.01 3.49 3.71
CA LEU A 95 0.15 4.23 3.23
C LEU A 95 0.07 4.51 1.73
N GLY A 96 -0.56 3.61 0.98
CA GLY A 96 -0.70 3.77 -0.47
C GLY A 96 -1.15 2.51 -1.19
N LYS A 97 -1.06 2.59 -2.52
CA LYS A 97 -1.43 1.51 -3.45
C LYS A 97 -0.18 0.77 -3.92
N THR A 98 -0.23 -0.55 -3.87
CA THR A 98 0.86 -1.43 -4.33
C THR A 98 0.55 -1.97 -5.73
N HIS A 99 1.59 -2.18 -6.54
CA HIS A 99 1.43 -2.68 -7.89
C HIS A 99 0.73 -4.05 -7.95
N THR A 100 -0.10 -4.21 -8.97
CA THR A 100 -0.73 -5.47 -9.39
C THR A 100 -0.28 -5.82 -10.81
N THR A 101 -0.42 -7.05 -11.26
CA THR A 101 -0.43 -7.36 -12.70
C THR A 101 -1.65 -6.69 -13.35
N GLU A 102 -1.61 -6.45 -14.68
CA GLU A 102 -2.73 -5.77 -15.35
C GLU A 102 -4.04 -6.53 -15.11
N PHE A 103 -5.07 -5.82 -14.61
CA PHE A 103 -6.36 -6.37 -14.17
C PHE A 103 -6.26 -7.59 -13.24
N ALA A 104 -5.18 -7.70 -12.47
CA ALA A 104 -4.88 -8.87 -11.65
C ALA A 104 -4.79 -10.18 -12.46
N PHE A 105 -4.38 -10.09 -13.75
CA PHE A 105 -4.27 -11.21 -14.67
C PHE A 105 -2.80 -11.51 -15.01
N TYR A 106 -2.38 -11.63 -16.29
CA TYR A 106 -1.05 -12.14 -16.65
C TYR A 106 0.02 -11.08 -16.88
N ASP A 107 -0.32 -9.93 -17.47
CA ASP A 107 0.70 -8.93 -17.83
C ASP A 107 1.43 -8.40 -16.61
N PRO A 108 2.76 -8.56 -16.55
CA PRO A 108 3.52 -8.29 -15.33
C PRO A 108 3.51 -6.82 -14.95
N SER A 109 3.55 -6.56 -13.66
CA SER A 109 3.75 -5.23 -13.11
C SER A 109 5.22 -4.80 -13.21
N PRO A 110 5.53 -3.51 -13.02
CA PRO A 110 6.92 -3.05 -12.93
C PRO A 110 7.64 -3.51 -11.66
N ALA A 111 6.90 -4.01 -10.65
CA ALA A 111 7.49 -4.47 -9.40
C ALA A 111 8.52 -5.57 -9.60
N ARG A 112 9.61 -5.53 -8.82
CA ARG A 112 10.71 -6.48 -8.86
C ARG A 112 10.80 -7.29 -7.58
N ASN A 113 11.40 -8.47 -7.69
CA ASN A 113 11.70 -9.30 -6.53
C ASN A 113 12.85 -8.64 -5.71
N PRO A 114 12.64 -8.29 -4.43
CA PRO A 114 13.66 -7.64 -3.62
C PRO A 114 14.94 -8.45 -3.42
N TYR A 115 14.84 -9.78 -3.49
CA TYR A 115 16.00 -10.68 -3.33
C TYR A 115 16.81 -10.85 -4.62
N ASN A 116 16.15 -10.76 -5.79
CA ASN A 116 16.82 -10.76 -7.08
C ASN A 116 15.98 -10.00 -8.11
N ARG A 117 16.43 -8.80 -8.47
CA ARG A 117 15.70 -7.87 -9.34
C ARG A 117 15.57 -8.31 -10.81
N GLU A 118 16.26 -9.35 -11.22
CA GLU A 118 16.09 -9.94 -12.55
C GLU A 118 14.79 -10.74 -12.67
N TYR A 119 14.20 -11.09 -11.53
CA TYR A 119 12.95 -11.84 -11.47
C TYR A 119 11.76 -10.96 -11.10
N THR A 120 10.58 -11.37 -11.59
CA THR A 120 9.32 -10.84 -11.08
C THR A 120 9.09 -11.35 -9.64
N PRO A 121 8.37 -10.61 -8.79
CA PRO A 121 8.02 -11.09 -7.46
C PRO A 121 6.84 -12.07 -7.46
N GLY A 122 6.41 -12.51 -8.65
CA GLY A 122 5.16 -13.24 -8.84
C GLY A 122 3.97 -12.29 -9.05
N GLY A 123 2.78 -12.83 -9.02
CA GLY A 123 1.53 -12.10 -9.27
C GLY A 123 0.30 -12.87 -8.77
N SER A 124 -0.82 -12.24 -8.84
CA SER A 124 -1.15 -10.88 -9.33
C SER A 124 -0.82 -9.77 -8.32
N SER A 125 -0.58 -10.08 -7.05
CA SER A 125 -0.27 -9.14 -5.95
C SER A 125 1.22 -8.80 -5.86
N SER A 126 1.84 -8.49 -7.00
CA SER A 126 3.29 -8.28 -7.16
C SER A 126 3.86 -7.27 -6.17
N GLY A 127 3.30 -6.08 -6.13
CA GLY A 127 3.75 -5.00 -5.24
C GLY A 127 3.44 -5.28 -3.77
N SER A 128 2.33 -6.00 -3.47
CA SER A 128 2.01 -6.36 -2.09
C SER A 128 3.06 -7.30 -1.51
N GLY A 129 3.48 -8.33 -2.26
CA GLY A 129 4.57 -9.22 -1.86
C GLY A 129 5.90 -8.48 -1.73
N SER A 130 6.25 -7.66 -2.76
CA SER A 130 7.50 -6.89 -2.76
C SER A 130 7.57 -5.87 -1.64
N SER A 131 6.46 -5.21 -1.29
CA SER A 131 6.45 -4.16 -0.24
C SER A 131 6.75 -4.72 1.14
N VAL A 132 6.24 -5.90 1.46
CA VAL A 132 6.55 -6.60 2.71
C VAL A 132 7.97 -7.15 2.69
N ALA A 133 8.36 -7.82 1.59
CA ALA A 133 9.69 -8.42 1.45
C ALA A 133 10.84 -7.38 1.44
N SER A 134 10.58 -6.15 0.96
CA SER A 134 11.54 -5.04 1.01
C SER A 134 11.51 -4.23 2.32
N GLY A 135 10.65 -4.61 3.28
CA GLY A 135 10.56 -3.95 4.58
C GLY A 135 9.90 -2.57 4.53
N THR A 136 9.16 -2.23 3.47
CA THR A 136 8.52 -0.92 3.32
C THR A 136 7.18 -0.82 4.04
N VAL A 137 6.59 -1.95 4.42
CA VAL A 137 5.46 -2.07 5.36
C VAL A 137 5.49 -3.46 6.01
N PRO A 138 4.93 -3.60 7.22
CA PRO A 138 4.84 -4.92 7.87
C PRO A 138 3.66 -5.74 7.33
N LEU A 139 2.68 -5.11 6.68
CA LEU A 139 1.45 -5.73 6.20
C LEU A 139 1.03 -5.10 4.86
N SER A 140 0.60 -5.94 3.93
CA SER A 140 0.01 -5.48 2.66
C SER A 140 -1.13 -6.40 2.24
N ILE A 141 -2.21 -5.81 1.74
CA ILE A 141 -3.37 -6.53 1.24
C ILE A 141 -3.19 -6.89 -0.22
N GLY A 142 -3.30 -8.16 -0.51
CA GLY A 142 -3.36 -8.73 -1.86
C GLY A 142 -4.69 -9.45 -2.10
N THR A 143 -4.78 -10.14 -3.24
CA THR A 143 -5.94 -10.97 -3.62
C THR A 143 -5.47 -12.26 -4.28
N GLN A 144 -6.37 -13.22 -4.40
CA GLN A 144 -6.13 -14.48 -5.10
C GLN A 144 -7.28 -14.74 -6.08
#